data_b4e68e22a5035beaaf5d22c850ba4edf
#
_entry.id   b4e68e22a5035beaaf5d22c850ba4edf
#
_cell.length_a   1.000
_cell.length_b   1.000
_cell.length_c   1.000
_cell.angle_alpha   90.00
_cell.angle_beta   90.00
_cell.angle_gamma   90.00
#
_symmetry.space_group_name_H-M   'P 1'
#
loop_
_entity.id
_entity.type
_entity.pdbx_description
1 polymer ?
#
loop_
_entity_poly.entity_id
_entity_poly.type
_entity_poly.pdbx_seq_one_letter_code
_entity_poly.pdbx_strand_id
1 'polypeptide(L)'
;QKYLDDNDYKVTHIAVECNEKIIDKSDYSNYILKDNDVVEIVSFVGGGSGMSKDTFTLGGKEFSSRFILGSGKYSMELIKAAVENAGAQIITLAVRRTNTKKSENILDYIPEGVTLLPNTSGARDAKEAVRIARMSRELGCGDFVKIEIMKDSKYLLPDNAETVKATEILAKEGFTVLPYMYPDLYTARD
;
A
#
# COMPACT_ATOMS: atom_id res chain seq x y z
N GLN A 1 31.56 17.85 -12.78
CA GLN A 1 30.41 18.69 -13.17
C GLN A 1 30.09 18.55 -14.66
N LYS A 2 31.02 18.85 -15.57
CA LYS A 2 30.76 18.81 -17.02
C LYS A 2 30.13 17.49 -17.50
N TYR A 3 30.62 16.34 -17.03
CA TYR A 3 30.05 15.04 -17.37
C TYR A 3 28.59 14.89 -16.93
N LEU A 4 28.25 15.45 -15.76
CA LEU A 4 26.88 15.41 -15.22
C LEU A 4 25.94 16.30 -16.05
N ASP A 5 26.42 17.47 -16.45
CA ASP A 5 25.68 18.43 -17.26
C ASP A 5 25.46 17.90 -18.69
N ASP A 6 26.48 17.31 -19.30
CA ASP A 6 26.44 16.72 -20.65
C ASP A 6 25.47 15.52 -20.74
N ASN A 7 25.12 14.89 -19.61
CA ASN A 7 24.21 13.75 -19.51
C ASN A 7 22.90 14.09 -18.77
N ASP A 8 22.55 15.36 -18.64
CA ASP A 8 21.29 15.85 -18.03
C ASP A 8 21.01 15.39 -16.59
N TYR A 9 22.05 15.08 -15.80
CA TYR A 9 21.89 14.72 -14.41
C TYR A 9 21.57 15.94 -13.54
N LYS A 10 20.46 15.88 -12.77
CA LYS A 10 20.14 16.90 -11.78
C LYS A 10 21.00 16.71 -10.53
N VAL A 11 22.03 17.51 -10.39
CA VAL A 11 23.04 17.44 -9.29
C VAL A 11 22.41 17.38 -7.89
N THR A 12 21.26 18.04 -7.69
CA THR A 12 20.55 18.03 -6.40
C THR A 12 19.99 16.65 -6.01
N HIS A 13 19.75 15.77 -7.00
CA HIS A 13 19.07 14.48 -6.81
C HIS A 13 19.98 13.27 -6.97
N ILE A 14 21.29 13.47 -7.12
CA ILE A 14 22.25 12.39 -7.29
C ILE A 14 23.31 12.36 -6.20
N ALA A 15 23.89 11.20 -5.96
CA ALA A 15 25.19 11.04 -5.32
C ALA A 15 26.15 10.42 -6.34
N VAL A 16 27.39 10.85 -6.30
CA VAL A 16 28.45 10.36 -7.18
C VAL A 16 29.52 9.68 -6.36
N GLU A 17 29.89 8.48 -6.76
CA GLU A 17 30.99 7.73 -6.23
C GLU A 17 32.07 7.56 -7.31
N CYS A 18 33.32 7.66 -6.92
CA CYS A 18 34.46 7.37 -7.79
C CYS A 18 35.44 6.48 -7.04
N ASN A 19 35.69 5.29 -7.58
CA ASN A 19 36.59 4.29 -7.01
C ASN A 19 36.28 3.99 -5.52
N GLU A 20 35.03 3.63 -5.23
CA GLU A 20 34.52 3.32 -3.89
C GLU A 20 34.55 4.51 -2.89
N LYS A 21 34.66 5.73 -3.40
CA LYS A 21 34.71 6.94 -2.61
C LYS A 21 33.61 7.91 -3.01
N ILE A 22 32.72 8.25 -2.08
CA ILE A 22 31.68 9.25 -2.35
C ILE A 22 32.33 10.62 -2.50
N ILE A 23 32.01 11.30 -3.61
CA ILE A 23 32.46 12.67 -3.89
C ILE A 23 31.45 13.64 -3.28
N ASP A 24 31.93 14.60 -2.48
CA ASP A 24 31.08 15.64 -1.96
C ASP A 24 30.53 16.52 -3.10
N LYS A 25 29.27 16.96 -2.97
CA LYS A 25 28.63 17.81 -3.99
C LYS A 25 29.36 19.12 -4.22
N SER A 26 30.02 19.67 -3.20
CA SER A 26 30.85 20.86 -3.28
C SER A 26 32.07 20.67 -4.20
N ASP A 27 32.52 19.43 -4.39
CA ASP A 27 33.73 19.12 -5.16
C ASP A 27 33.42 18.76 -6.62
N TYR A 28 32.15 18.60 -7.01
CA TYR A 28 31.78 18.19 -8.36
C TYR A 28 32.34 19.10 -9.45
N SER A 29 32.46 20.40 -9.22
CA SER A 29 33.03 21.37 -10.16
C SER A 29 34.55 21.26 -10.33
N ASN A 30 35.25 20.75 -9.31
CA ASN A 30 36.70 20.71 -9.25
C ASN A 30 37.27 19.29 -9.39
N TYR A 31 36.42 18.26 -9.27
CA TYR A 31 36.87 16.87 -9.38
C TYR A 31 37.15 16.49 -10.81
N ILE A 32 38.38 16.06 -11.07
CA ILE A 32 38.86 15.66 -12.39
C ILE A 32 38.94 14.15 -12.42
N LEU A 33 38.14 13.55 -13.30
CA LEU A 33 38.19 12.11 -13.59
C LEU A 33 39.47 11.77 -14.35
N LYS A 34 40.05 10.64 -14.04
CA LYS A 34 41.24 10.09 -14.72
C LYS A 34 40.89 8.87 -15.54
N ASP A 35 41.78 8.49 -16.43
CA ASP A 35 41.62 7.24 -17.18
C ASP A 35 41.55 6.05 -16.24
N ASN A 36 40.57 5.18 -16.49
CA ASN A 36 40.23 4.00 -15.70
C ASN A 36 39.55 4.26 -14.34
N ASP A 37 39.13 5.50 -14.04
CA ASP A 37 38.25 5.73 -12.88
C ASP A 37 36.89 5.04 -13.11
N VAL A 38 36.44 4.32 -12.08
CA VAL A 38 35.08 3.73 -12.04
C VAL A 38 34.18 4.75 -11.35
N VAL A 39 33.16 5.23 -12.06
CA VAL A 39 32.24 6.23 -11.54
C VAL A 39 30.85 5.64 -11.48
N GLU A 40 30.24 5.67 -10.29
CA GLU A 40 28.85 5.32 -10.08
C GLU A 40 28.04 6.57 -9.75
N ILE A 41 26.92 6.74 -10.46
CA ILE A 41 25.99 7.83 -10.23
C ILE A 41 24.69 7.22 -9.72
N VAL A 42 24.38 7.49 -8.46
CA VAL A 42 23.18 6.99 -7.79
C VAL A 42 22.18 8.12 -7.67
N SER A 43 20.97 7.91 -8.13
CA SER A 43 19.85 8.81 -7.91
C SER A 43 18.76 8.08 -7.16
N PHE A 44 17.96 8.83 -6.40
CA PHE A 44 16.68 8.29 -5.97
C PHE A 44 15.81 8.14 -7.22
N VAL A 45 15.70 6.92 -7.69
CA VAL A 45 14.65 6.59 -8.65
C VAL A 45 13.38 6.47 -7.85
N GLY A 46 12.73 7.59 -7.61
CA GLY A 46 11.31 7.56 -7.32
C GLY A 46 10.68 6.87 -8.53
N GLY A 47 10.04 5.72 -8.37
CA GLY A 47 9.54 4.93 -9.47
C GLY A 47 8.73 5.78 -10.44
N GLY A 48 9.25 5.93 -11.66
CA GLY A 48 8.59 6.64 -12.73
C GLY A 48 9.48 7.66 -13.42
N SER A 49 10.33 7.21 -14.34
CA SER A 49 10.80 8.03 -15.47
C SER A 49 9.59 8.54 -16.23
N GLY A 50 9.53 9.82 -16.47
CA GLY A 50 8.44 10.56 -17.05
C GLY A 50 7.65 9.89 -18.16
N MET A 51 6.34 10.15 -18.13
CA MET A 51 5.34 10.13 -19.19
C MET A 51 4.39 8.95 -19.35
N SER A 52 4.44 7.87 -18.61
CA SER A 52 3.21 7.14 -18.33
C SER A 52 2.98 7.13 -16.82
N LYS A 53 1.84 7.65 -16.37
CA LYS A 53 1.44 7.42 -14.97
C LYS A 53 1.44 5.91 -14.78
N ASP A 54 2.36 5.40 -13.94
CA ASP A 54 2.35 4.00 -13.57
C ASP A 54 1.09 3.76 -12.76
N THR A 55 0.08 3.19 -13.41
CA THR A 55 -1.22 2.90 -12.80
C THR A 55 -1.48 1.41 -12.84
N PHE A 56 -2.32 0.95 -11.93
CA PHE A 56 -2.86 -0.41 -11.95
C PHE A 56 -4.35 -0.37 -11.66
N THR A 57 -5.07 -1.38 -12.15
CA THR A 57 -6.51 -1.50 -11.93
C THR A 57 -6.79 -2.62 -10.94
N LEU A 58 -7.63 -2.31 -9.94
CA LEU A 58 -8.12 -3.26 -8.96
C LEU A 58 -9.62 -3.08 -8.79
N GLY A 59 -10.41 -4.13 -9.00
CA GLY A 59 -11.87 -4.07 -8.91
C GLY A 59 -12.51 -3.02 -9.83
N GLY A 60 -11.94 -2.82 -11.03
CA GLY A 60 -12.41 -1.81 -11.99
C GLY A 60 -12.03 -0.37 -11.66
N LYS A 61 -11.34 -0.11 -10.55
CA LYS A 61 -10.85 1.19 -10.14
C LYS A 61 -9.35 1.34 -10.43
N GLU A 62 -8.96 2.45 -11.04
CA GLU A 62 -7.57 2.76 -11.32
C GLU A 62 -6.87 3.43 -10.14
N PHE A 63 -5.65 3.02 -9.85
CA PHE A 63 -4.80 3.55 -8.80
C PHE A 63 -3.42 3.90 -9.35
N SER A 64 -2.85 5.00 -8.87
CA SER A 64 -1.49 5.45 -9.18
C SER A 64 -0.49 5.21 -8.04
N SER A 65 -0.96 4.71 -6.92
CA SER A 65 -0.13 4.38 -5.75
C SER A 65 -0.41 2.95 -5.28
N ARG A 66 0.66 2.19 -5.06
CA ARG A 66 0.60 0.84 -4.48
C ARG A 66 0.63 0.86 -2.95
N PHE A 67 0.62 2.07 -2.36
CA PHE A 67 0.63 2.22 -0.92
C PHE A 67 -0.77 2.01 -0.33
N ILE A 68 -0.92 0.95 0.45
CA ILE A 68 -2.12 0.64 1.24
C ILE A 68 -1.80 0.94 2.71
N LEU A 69 -2.48 1.91 3.29
CA LEU A 69 -2.28 2.29 4.68
C LEU A 69 -3.09 1.40 5.62
N GLY A 70 -2.43 0.85 6.66
CA GLY A 70 -3.11 0.21 7.78
C GLY A 70 -3.46 1.24 8.86
N SER A 71 -4.75 1.43 9.17
CA SER A 71 -5.20 2.47 10.11
C SER A 71 -5.24 2.03 11.59
N GLY A 72 -4.96 0.78 11.90
CA GLY A 72 -5.29 0.16 13.19
C GLY A 72 -4.61 0.71 14.45
N LYS A 73 -3.54 1.53 14.33
CA LYS A 73 -2.75 2.02 15.48
C LYS A 73 -2.29 3.47 15.32
N TYR A 74 -2.77 4.19 14.34
CA TYR A 74 -2.28 5.52 14.01
C TYR A 74 -3.24 6.62 14.44
N SER A 75 -2.70 7.82 14.66
CA SER A 75 -3.52 9.00 14.91
C SER A 75 -4.26 9.44 13.63
N MET A 76 -5.33 10.19 13.80
CA MET A 76 -6.12 10.71 12.67
C MET A 76 -5.31 11.65 11.80
N GLU A 77 -4.40 12.44 12.40
CA GLU A 77 -3.49 13.31 11.67
C GLU A 77 -2.54 12.52 10.77
N LEU A 78 -2.07 11.34 11.22
CA LEU A 78 -1.19 10.48 10.43
C LEU A 78 -1.92 9.91 9.21
N ILE A 79 -3.21 9.56 9.34
CA ILE A 79 -4.02 9.08 8.22
C ILE A 79 -4.09 10.17 7.14
N LYS A 80 -4.42 11.41 7.54
CA LYS A 80 -4.47 12.55 6.64
C LYS A 80 -3.11 12.80 5.98
N ALA A 81 -2.03 12.82 6.76
CA ALA A 81 -0.68 13.00 6.25
C ALA A 81 -0.25 11.91 5.26
N ALA A 82 -0.63 10.65 5.49
CA ALA A 82 -0.31 9.53 4.59
C ALA A 82 -1.03 9.68 3.23
N VAL A 83 -2.25 10.19 3.22
CA VAL A 83 -2.98 10.47 1.98
C VAL A 83 -2.35 11.65 1.24
N GLU A 84 -2.14 12.77 1.93
CA GLU A 84 -1.71 14.04 1.33
C GLU A 84 -0.23 14.03 0.91
N ASN A 85 0.64 13.41 1.71
CA ASN A 85 2.10 13.49 1.51
C ASN A 85 2.73 12.20 0.99
N ALA A 86 2.14 11.03 1.29
CA ALA A 86 2.66 9.73 0.84
C ALA A 86 1.78 9.08 -0.24
N GLY A 87 0.69 9.71 -0.65
CA GLY A 87 -0.16 9.26 -1.75
C GLY A 87 -0.91 7.97 -1.47
N ALA A 88 -1.28 7.69 -0.21
CA ALA A 88 -2.12 6.53 0.12
C ALA A 88 -3.50 6.69 -0.51
N GLN A 89 -3.88 5.75 -1.39
CA GLN A 89 -5.18 5.76 -2.07
C GLN A 89 -6.13 4.68 -1.55
N ILE A 90 -5.61 3.75 -0.76
CA ILE A 90 -6.37 2.67 -0.13
C ILE A 90 -6.03 2.66 1.36
N ILE A 91 -7.05 2.60 2.21
CA ILE A 91 -6.88 2.53 3.68
C ILE A 91 -7.63 1.34 4.23
N THR A 92 -6.91 0.47 4.95
CA THR A 92 -7.57 -0.64 5.67
C THR A 92 -8.14 -0.16 6.99
N LEU A 93 -9.29 -0.70 7.35
CA LEU A 93 -9.95 -0.43 8.61
C LEU A 93 -10.66 -1.68 9.13
N ALA A 94 -10.85 -1.76 10.45
CA ALA A 94 -11.58 -2.86 11.07
C ALA A 94 -12.99 -2.40 11.45
N VAL A 95 -14.00 -3.18 11.07
CA VAL A 95 -15.37 -2.99 11.52
C VAL A 95 -15.47 -3.52 12.95
N ARG A 96 -15.68 -2.65 13.91
CA ARG A 96 -15.83 -3.01 15.33
C ARG A 96 -17.19 -2.59 15.86
N ARG A 97 -17.71 -3.34 16.84
CA ARG A 97 -18.90 -2.92 17.59
C ARG A 97 -18.55 -1.67 18.40
N THR A 98 -19.33 -0.61 18.23
CA THR A 98 -19.22 0.59 19.06
C THR A 98 -20.11 0.42 20.29
N ASN A 99 -19.51 0.41 21.46
CA ASN A 99 -20.23 0.30 22.73
C ASN A 99 -20.47 1.66 23.40
N THR A 100 -20.04 2.75 22.79
CA THR A 100 -20.14 4.10 23.37
C THR A 100 -20.62 5.12 22.36
N LYS A 101 -21.51 6.02 22.82
CA LYS A 101 -22.08 7.14 22.02
C LYS A 101 -21.05 8.24 21.68
N LYS A 102 -19.79 8.12 22.05
CA LYS A 102 -18.72 9.14 21.90
C LYS A 102 -17.47 8.65 21.20
N SER A 103 -17.52 7.56 20.43
CA SER A 103 -16.35 7.19 19.62
C SER A 103 -16.30 8.06 18.37
N GLU A 104 -15.22 8.80 18.19
CA GLU A 104 -14.88 9.43 16.92
C GLU A 104 -14.90 8.38 15.81
N ASN A 105 -15.59 8.71 14.72
CA ASN A 105 -15.65 7.80 13.59
C ASN A 105 -14.42 8.06 12.71
N ILE A 106 -13.61 7.04 12.50
CA ILE A 106 -12.43 7.14 11.63
C ILE A 106 -12.79 7.64 10.23
N LEU A 107 -14.00 7.36 9.76
CA LEU A 107 -14.46 7.80 8.44
C LEU A 107 -14.54 9.32 8.31
N ASP A 108 -14.73 10.05 9.41
CA ASP A 108 -14.79 11.51 9.41
C ASP A 108 -13.42 12.16 9.12
N TYR A 109 -12.34 11.39 9.23
CA TYR A 109 -10.96 11.85 9.04
C TYR A 109 -10.31 11.34 7.76
N ILE A 110 -10.99 10.47 7.03
CA ILE A 110 -10.47 9.96 5.75
C ILE A 110 -10.91 10.91 4.63
N PRO A 111 -9.96 11.51 3.88
CA PRO A 111 -10.29 12.40 2.77
C PRO A 111 -11.17 11.73 1.72
N GLU A 112 -12.02 12.51 1.06
CA GLU A 112 -12.81 12.04 -0.07
C GLU A 112 -11.92 11.46 -1.18
N GLY A 113 -12.44 10.45 -1.89
CA GLY A 113 -11.73 9.79 -2.99
C GLY A 113 -10.81 8.64 -2.57
N VAL A 114 -10.52 8.50 -1.27
CA VAL A 114 -9.77 7.35 -0.76
C VAL A 114 -10.64 6.10 -0.78
N THR A 115 -10.08 4.98 -1.24
CA THR A 115 -10.76 3.69 -1.23
C THR A 115 -10.66 3.04 0.15
N LEU A 116 -11.79 2.76 0.75
CA LEU A 116 -11.86 2.04 2.02
C LEU A 116 -11.72 0.55 1.77
N LEU A 117 -10.87 -0.11 2.56
CA LEU A 117 -10.62 -1.54 2.51
C LEU A 117 -10.88 -2.14 3.90
N PRO A 118 -12.16 -2.29 4.30
CA PRO A 118 -12.48 -2.91 5.57
C PRO A 118 -11.97 -4.35 5.61
N ASN A 119 -11.46 -4.77 6.78
CA ASN A 119 -11.03 -6.14 7.00
C ASN A 119 -12.03 -6.91 7.87
N THR A 120 -12.02 -8.24 7.73
CA THR A 120 -12.86 -9.14 8.51
C THR A 120 -12.14 -9.66 9.76
N SER A 121 -11.21 -8.90 10.31
CA SER A 121 -10.42 -9.27 11.49
C SER A 121 -11.31 -9.74 12.64
N GLY A 122 -10.97 -10.88 13.21
CA GLY A 122 -11.75 -11.55 14.25
C GLY A 122 -12.70 -12.64 13.73
N ALA A 123 -12.90 -12.77 12.42
CA ALA A 123 -13.62 -13.89 11.82
C ALA A 123 -12.84 -15.20 12.01
N ARG A 124 -13.56 -16.27 12.40
CA ARG A 124 -13.00 -17.60 12.58
C ARG A 124 -13.37 -18.57 11.47
N ASP A 125 -14.36 -18.21 10.68
CA ASP A 125 -14.84 -18.97 9.54
C ASP A 125 -15.36 -18.07 8.42
N ALA A 126 -15.68 -18.66 7.28
CA ALA A 126 -16.20 -17.96 6.11
C ALA A 126 -17.54 -17.23 6.40
N LYS A 127 -18.41 -17.82 7.20
CA LYS A 127 -19.73 -17.26 7.53
C LYS A 127 -19.56 -15.94 8.31
N GLU A 128 -18.66 -15.92 9.29
CA GLU A 128 -18.37 -14.70 10.05
C GLU A 128 -17.73 -13.63 9.17
N ALA A 129 -16.78 -13.99 8.31
CA ALA A 129 -16.13 -13.07 7.40
C ALA A 129 -17.13 -12.43 6.41
N VAL A 130 -17.99 -13.24 5.80
CA VAL A 130 -19.06 -12.77 4.89
C VAL A 130 -20.02 -11.82 5.62
N ARG A 131 -20.40 -12.14 6.84
CA ARG A 131 -21.28 -11.27 7.65
C ARG A 131 -20.62 -9.91 7.92
N ILE A 132 -19.32 -9.89 8.29
CA ILE A 132 -18.59 -8.66 8.56
C ILE A 132 -18.44 -7.83 7.26
N ALA A 133 -18.13 -8.45 6.14
CA ALA A 133 -18.01 -7.79 4.85
C ALA A 133 -19.34 -7.11 4.43
N ARG A 134 -20.46 -7.80 4.57
CA ARG A 134 -21.79 -7.23 4.29
C ARG A 134 -22.11 -6.05 5.21
N MET A 135 -21.78 -6.16 6.51
CA MET A 135 -21.95 -5.04 7.43
C MET A 135 -21.11 -3.83 7.05
N SER A 136 -19.85 -4.03 6.58
CA SER A 136 -19.02 -2.91 6.15
C SER A 136 -19.59 -2.20 4.93
N ARG A 137 -20.19 -2.93 3.99
CA ARG A 137 -20.90 -2.36 2.84
C ARG A 137 -22.10 -1.50 3.29
N GLU A 138 -22.92 -2.01 4.19
CA GLU A 138 -24.05 -1.28 4.77
C GLU A 138 -23.63 -0.01 5.54
N LEU A 139 -22.43 -0.02 6.11
CA LEU A 139 -21.83 1.16 6.76
C LEU A 139 -21.25 2.18 5.76
N GLY A 140 -21.36 1.94 4.46
CA GLY A 140 -20.89 2.87 3.43
C GLY A 140 -19.41 2.72 3.06
N CYS A 141 -18.74 1.63 3.45
CA CYS A 141 -17.33 1.41 3.10
C CYS A 141 -17.12 0.99 1.63
N GLY A 142 -18.18 0.82 0.84
CA GLY A 142 -18.11 0.36 -0.55
C GLY A 142 -17.88 -1.14 -0.68
N ASP A 143 -17.38 -1.57 -1.83
CA ASP A 143 -17.33 -2.98 -2.22
C ASP A 143 -15.96 -3.65 -2.07
N PHE A 144 -14.95 -2.91 -1.65
CA PHE A 144 -13.63 -3.50 -1.34
C PHE A 144 -13.65 -4.16 0.02
N VAL A 145 -13.04 -5.33 0.14
CA VAL A 145 -12.91 -6.02 1.43
C VAL A 145 -11.62 -6.84 1.51
N LYS A 146 -10.93 -6.76 2.63
CA LYS A 146 -9.81 -7.64 2.96
C LYS A 146 -10.28 -8.77 3.83
N ILE A 147 -10.27 -10.00 3.29
CA ILE A 147 -10.65 -11.18 4.05
C ILE A 147 -9.53 -11.60 4.97
N GLU A 148 -9.83 -11.66 6.26
CA GLU A 148 -8.94 -12.18 7.30
C GLU A 148 -9.73 -13.20 8.12
N ILE A 149 -9.42 -14.49 7.98
CA ILE A 149 -10.02 -15.58 8.74
C ILE A 149 -8.92 -16.32 9.49
N MET A 150 -8.96 -16.25 10.81
CA MET A 150 -7.92 -16.80 11.68
C MET A 150 -8.57 -17.58 12.82
N LYS A 151 -8.44 -18.91 12.80
CA LYS A 151 -8.95 -19.77 13.88
C LYS A 151 -8.20 -19.58 15.19
N ASP A 152 -6.92 -19.25 15.09
CA ASP A 152 -6.04 -19.03 16.25
C ASP A 152 -5.64 -17.55 16.36
N SER A 153 -6.16 -16.89 17.39
CA SER A 153 -5.86 -15.48 17.66
C SER A 153 -4.43 -15.24 18.19
N LYS A 154 -3.73 -16.29 18.62
CA LYS A 154 -2.37 -16.17 19.16
C LYS A 154 -1.34 -15.96 18.07
N TYR A 155 -1.45 -16.71 16.98
CA TYR A 155 -0.46 -16.69 15.90
C TYR A 155 -0.91 -15.87 14.68
N LEU A 156 -2.18 -15.51 14.62
CA LEU A 156 -2.78 -14.72 13.53
C LEU A 156 -2.57 -15.34 12.14
N LEU A 157 -2.55 -16.67 12.08
CA LEU A 157 -2.32 -17.39 10.84
C LEU A 157 -3.62 -17.60 10.07
N PRO A 158 -3.60 -17.39 8.73
CA PRO A 158 -4.81 -17.48 7.93
C PRO A 158 -5.29 -18.94 7.73
N ASP A 159 -6.60 -19.10 7.59
CA ASP A 159 -7.22 -20.35 7.14
C ASP A 159 -7.54 -20.23 5.64
N ASN A 160 -6.72 -20.82 4.78
CA ASN A 160 -6.88 -20.73 3.33
C ASN A 160 -8.22 -21.33 2.86
N ALA A 161 -8.65 -22.45 3.41
CA ALA A 161 -9.88 -23.11 2.98
C ALA A 161 -11.13 -22.26 3.26
N GLU A 162 -11.20 -21.64 4.43
CA GLU A 162 -12.28 -20.73 4.77
C GLU A 162 -12.17 -19.41 4.00
N THR A 163 -10.95 -18.95 3.71
CA THR A 163 -10.70 -17.76 2.89
C THR A 163 -11.23 -17.93 1.47
N VAL A 164 -10.95 -19.06 0.82
CA VAL A 164 -11.48 -19.38 -0.52
C VAL A 164 -13.02 -19.38 -0.52
N LYS A 165 -13.66 -20.05 0.45
CA LYS A 165 -15.13 -20.06 0.56
C LYS A 165 -15.72 -18.66 0.72
N ALA A 166 -15.14 -17.84 1.58
CA ALA A 166 -15.60 -16.47 1.79
C ALA A 166 -15.41 -15.63 0.53
N THR A 167 -14.27 -15.78 -0.15
CA THR A 167 -13.95 -15.08 -1.39
C THR A 167 -14.95 -15.43 -2.49
N GLU A 168 -15.25 -16.71 -2.70
CA GLU A 168 -16.23 -17.16 -3.68
C GLU A 168 -17.61 -16.51 -3.46
N ILE A 169 -18.09 -16.51 -2.22
CA ILE A 169 -19.40 -15.93 -1.87
C ILE A 169 -19.39 -14.42 -2.16
N LEU A 170 -18.39 -13.71 -1.67
CA LEU A 170 -18.33 -12.27 -1.76
C LEU A 170 -18.06 -11.78 -3.18
N ALA A 171 -17.25 -12.49 -3.95
CA ALA A 171 -17.03 -12.17 -5.37
C ALA A 171 -18.32 -12.29 -6.18
N LYS A 172 -19.16 -13.32 -5.93
CA LYS A 172 -20.49 -13.45 -6.55
C LYS A 172 -21.46 -12.32 -6.16
N GLU A 173 -21.24 -11.70 -5.01
CA GLU A 173 -22.00 -10.55 -4.53
C GLU A 173 -21.43 -9.19 -5.01
N GLY A 174 -20.42 -9.22 -5.87
CA GLY A 174 -19.81 -8.03 -6.46
C GLY A 174 -18.79 -7.33 -5.59
N PHE A 175 -18.24 -7.99 -4.55
CA PHE A 175 -17.12 -7.45 -3.81
C PHE A 175 -15.80 -7.60 -4.57
N THR A 176 -14.93 -6.62 -4.42
CA THR A 176 -13.50 -6.74 -4.75
C THR A 176 -12.78 -7.28 -3.53
N VAL A 177 -12.41 -8.55 -3.58
CA VAL A 177 -11.85 -9.27 -2.45
C VAL A 177 -10.33 -9.30 -2.50
N LEU A 178 -9.68 -8.89 -1.40
CA LEU A 178 -8.24 -9.05 -1.16
C LEU A 178 -8.06 -10.11 -0.05
N PRO A 179 -7.70 -11.35 -0.41
CA PRO A 179 -7.62 -12.43 0.57
C PRO A 179 -6.29 -12.39 1.35
N TYR A 180 -6.35 -12.50 2.68
CA TYR A 180 -5.19 -12.83 3.51
C TYR A 180 -5.04 -14.34 3.60
N MET A 181 -3.97 -14.87 3.02
CA MET A 181 -3.75 -16.31 2.88
C MET A 181 -2.26 -16.65 2.94
N TYR A 182 -1.94 -17.91 3.19
CA TYR A 182 -0.60 -18.41 2.94
C TYR A 182 -0.27 -18.34 1.45
N PRO A 183 1.00 -18.05 1.08
CA PRO A 183 1.42 -17.97 -0.32
C PRO A 183 1.47 -19.37 -0.95
N ASP A 184 0.31 -19.85 -1.38
CA ASP A 184 0.11 -21.13 -2.06
C ASP A 184 -0.51 -20.89 -3.43
N LEU A 185 0.18 -21.38 -4.48
CA LEU A 185 -0.21 -21.13 -5.86
C LEU A 185 -1.57 -21.76 -6.22
N TYR A 186 -1.86 -22.93 -5.69
CA TYR A 186 -3.10 -23.64 -5.99
C TYR A 186 -4.28 -22.92 -5.33
N THR A 187 -4.15 -22.60 -4.05
CA THR A 187 -5.15 -21.80 -3.34
C THR A 187 -5.39 -20.43 -4.00
N ALA A 188 -4.34 -19.80 -4.54
CA ALA A 188 -4.47 -18.52 -5.22
C ALA A 188 -5.18 -18.63 -6.58
N ARG A 189 -5.24 -19.81 -7.19
CA ARG A 189 -5.98 -20.07 -8.43
C ARG A 189 -7.46 -20.30 -8.18
N ASP A 190 -7.79 -20.94 -7.06
CA ASP A 190 -9.17 -21.21 -6.64
C ASP A 190 -9.89 -19.90 -6.28
#